data_b24cbba4c62ec2d88c2baa380f2262d8
#
_entry.id   b24cbba4c62ec2d88c2baa380f2262d8
#
_cell.length_a   1.000
_cell.length_b   1.000
_cell.length_c   1.000
_cell.angle_alpha   90.00
_cell.angle_beta   90.00
_cell.angle_gamma   90.00
#
_symmetry.space_group_name_H-M   'P 1'
#
loop_
_entity.id
_entity.type
_entity.pdbx_description
1 polymer ?
#
loop_
_entity_poly.entity_id
_entity_poly.type
_entity_poly.pdbx_seq_one_letter_code
_entity_poly.pdbx_strand_id
1 'polypeptide(L)'
;MDNYDFIESGIIFALTDREAFRKFRYTTKDFATHGDAFKFLTTYFDDYGHSPSTETLLANYPTLNDSAASLDLKYALNVFQDQVLFRRIVNTFQANKGTLQENPKQALSQINAELNDISVIYDDDVISYNMNSEMRLSDWQLRKDKRKMGDGIMGVPTPFTSLNRMGVGWMPGELIALFARPTVGKSWMCVQMAVTAVMNGFKTLLVSTEMPVAQMNLRTDVVLGNAMGYTLSHSALRNGDPIDEKEYSNFLEAVKSTPLLVCDHIEGESSISLESLQNLIRKYTPDLVVIDGIYLVTHSGKSHKAMWEQTHMLFYGLKNLCLSTNTPIFVSTQATKDASDVFIPPRADQVAYGDAMLRAADVALSMCMVEGDERARIAYFHKYRDGVLPVSSMELHWDVDRGDIHEMEDMF
;
A
#
# COMPACT_ATOMS: atom_id res chain seq x y z
N MET A 1 10.20 0.50 -38.11
CA MET A 1 10.73 1.28 -36.99
C MET A 1 10.96 2.76 -37.33
N ASP A 2 10.66 3.22 -38.50
CA ASP A 2 11.14 4.55 -38.96
C ASP A 2 10.03 5.44 -39.49
N ASN A 3 9.12 5.83 -38.58
CA ASN A 3 8.08 6.80 -38.95
C ASN A 3 7.93 7.91 -37.89
N TYR A 4 9.05 8.25 -37.18
CA TYR A 4 9.04 9.36 -36.22
C TYR A 4 8.62 10.65 -36.88
N ASP A 5 9.23 10.95 -38.03
CA ASP A 5 8.96 12.15 -38.80
C ASP A 5 7.47 12.31 -39.14
N PHE A 6 6.85 11.27 -39.67
CA PHE A 6 5.44 11.30 -40.05
C PHE A 6 4.50 11.46 -38.85
N ILE A 7 4.74 10.70 -37.78
CA ILE A 7 3.93 10.72 -36.55
C ILE A 7 4.08 12.05 -35.83
N GLU A 8 5.31 12.52 -35.63
CA GLU A 8 5.58 13.81 -34.97
C GLU A 8 5.03 14.98 -35.75
N SER A 9 5.13 14.96 -37.09
CA SER A 9 4.50 15.97 -37.95
C SER A 9 2.98 15.99 -37.80
N GLY A 10 2.33 14.83 -37.80
CA GLY A 10 0.89 14.68 -37.58
C GLY A 10 0.44 15.25 -36.24
N ILE A 11 1.20 14.98 -35.18
CA ILE A 11 0.93 15.53 -33.84
C ILE A 11 1.07 17.06 -33.86
N ILE A 12 2.13 17.62 -34.43
CA ILE A 12 2.34 19.05 -34.49
C ILE A 12 1.19 19.74 -35.23
N PHE A 13 0.73 19.19 -36.34
CA PHE A 13 -0.45 19.72 -37.06
C PHE A 13 -1.71 19.62 -36.22
N ALA A 14 -1.94 18.50 -35.54
CA ALA A 14 -3.12 18.34 -34.70
C ALA A 14 -3.12 19.31 -33.50
N LEU A 15 -1.95 19.66 -32.97
CA LEU A 15 -1.80 20.62 -31.87
C LEU A 15 -2.03 22.07 -32.28
N THR A 16 -2.32 22.38 -33.55
CA THR A 16 -2.88 23.65 -33.94
C THR A 16 -4.32 23.83 -33.42
N ASP A 17 -5.02 22.74 -33.11
CA ASP A 17 -6.28 22.79 -32.37
C ASP A 17 -6.03 23.13 -30.91
N ARG A 18 -6.76 24.12 -30.39
CA ARG A 18 -6.58 24.66 -29.03
C ARG A 18 -6.90 23.63 -27.95
N GLU A 19 -7.87 22.76 -28.17
CA GLU A 19 -8.27 21.75 -27.19
C GLU A 19 -7.27 20.62 -27.15
N ALA A 20 -6.79 20.17 -28.30
CA ALA A 20 -5.72 19.18 -28.41
C ALA A 20 -4.42 19.69 -27.76
N PHE A 21 -4.04 20.93 -28.00
CA PHE A 21 -2.86 21.55 -27.40
C PHE A 21 -2.92 21.57 -25.86
N ARG A 22 -4.05 21.97 -25.28
CA ARG A 22 -4.22 22.03 -23.81
C ARG A 22 -4.16 20.67 -23.11
N LYS A 23 -4.52 19.61 -23.82
CA LYS A 23 -4.50 18.24 -23.30
C LYS A 23 -3.15 17.55 -23.51
N PHE A 24 -2.26 18.14 -24.31
CA PHE A 24 -0.98 17.55 -24.64
C PHE A 24 0.01 17.70 -23.49
N ARG A 25 0.57 16.59 -23.01
CA ARG A 25 1.38 16.52 -21.78
C ARG A 25 2.88 16.33 -22.03
N TYR A 26 3.30 16.18 -23.29
CA TYR A 26 4.69 15.93 -23.63
C TYR A 26 5.46 17.23 -23.80
N THR A 27 6.77 17.15 -23.68
CA THR A 27 7.71 18.28 -23.77
C THR A 27 8.54 18.20 -25.05
N THR A 28 9.28 19.25 -25.36
CA THR A 28 10.23 19.30 -26.48
C THR A 28 11.19 18.13 -26.51
N LYS A 29 11.61 17.60 -25.33
CA LYS A 29 12.55 16.48 -25.21
C LYS A 29 11.94 15.15 -25.62
N ASP A 30 10.62 15.07 -25.69
CA ASP A 30 9.89 13.86 -26.07
C ASP A 30 9.80 13.67 -27.59
N PHE A 31 10.17 14.69 -28.37
CA PHE A 31 10.23 14.60 -29.83
C PHE A 31 11.65 14.15 -30.27
N ALA A 32 11.71 13.25 -31.25
CA ALA A 32 12.97 12.77 -31.81
C ALA A 32 13.49 13.70 -32.93
N THR A 33 12.58 14.23 -33.76
CA THR A 33 12.89 15.00 -34.98
C THR A 33 12.35 16.42 -34.93
N HIS A 34 11.12 16.63 -34.46
CA HIS A 34 10.42 17.90 -34.56
C HIS A 34 10.24 18.63 -33.22
N GLY A 35 11.16 18.46 -32.28
CA GLY A 35 11.13 19.18 -30.99
C GLY A 35 11.18 20.69 -31.12
N ASP A 36 11.94 21.22 -32.11
CA ASP A 36 12.04 22.65 -32.36
C ASP A 36 10.73 23.24 -32.94
N ALA A 37 10.02 22.48 -33.78
CA ALA A 37 8.71 22.85 -34.27
C ALA A 37 7.66 22.88 -33.16
N PHE A 38 7.72 21.92 -32.25
CA PHE A 38 6.86 21.93 -31.04
C PHE A 38 7.20 23.09 -30.10
N LYS A 39 8.47 23.40 -29.91
CA LYS A 39 8.88 24.60 -29.15
C LYS A 39 8.37 25.87 -29.75
N PHE A 40 8.44 26.01 -31.08
CA PHE A 40 7.90 27.17 -31.78
C PHE A 40 6.37 27.28 -31.56
N LEU A 41 5.64 26.17 -31.68
CA LEU A 41 4.20 26.11 -31.45
C LEU A 41 3.82 26.57 -30.05
N THR A 42 4.57 26.11 -29.03
CA THR A 42 4.35 26.48 -27.61
C THR A 42 4.65 27.96 -27.39
N THR A 43 5.77 28.47 -27.88
CA THR A 43 6.15 29.88 -27.76
C THR A 43 5.14 30.80 -28.50
N TYR A 44 4.71 30.39 -29.69
CA TYR A 44 3.71 31.15 -30.46
C TYR A 44 2.36 31.22 -29.71
N PHE A 45 1.96 30.13 -29.09
CA PHE A 45 0.74 30.09 -28.28
C PHE A 45 0.85 31.02 -27.05
N ASP A 46 2.00 31.04 -26.39
CA ASP A 46 2.26 31.89 -25.22
C ASP A 46 2.27 33.38 -25.61
N ASP A 47 2.85 33.71 -26.77
CA ASP A 47 2.99 35.10 -27.23
C ASP A 47 1.67 35.68 -27.81
N TYR A 48 0.89 34.86 -28.52
CA TYR A 48 -0.28 35.35 -29.29
C TYR A 48 -1.62 34.84 -28.75
N GLY A 49 -1.65 33.92 -27.82
CA GLY A 49 -2.87 33.35 -27.22
C GLY A 49 -3.66 32.38 -28.11
N HIS A 50 -3.13 32.04 -29.29
CA HIS A 50 -3.68 31.08 -30.24
C HIS A 50 -2.55 30.31 -30.94
N SER A 51 -2.88 29.16 -31.52
CA SER A 51 -1.93 28.37 -32.30
C SER A 51 -1.63 29.00 -33.67
N PRO A 52 -0.43 28.79 -34.24
CA PRO A 52 -0.12 29.19 -35.59
C PRO A 52 -0.96 28.43 -36.62
N SER A 53 -1.17 29.01 -37.81
CA SER A 53 -1.78 28.27 -38.93
C SER A 53 -0.83 27.22 -39.49
N THR A 54 -1.37 26.23 -40.21
CA THR A 54 -0.58 25.19 -40.87
C THR A 54 0.43 25.78 -41.84
N GLU A 55 0.04 26.85 -42.59
CA GLU A 55 0.94 27.55 -43.49
C GLU A 55 2.09 28.24 -42.74
N THR A 56 1.80 28.83 -41.56
CA THR A 56 2.83 29.44 -40.72
C THR A 56 3.81 28.39 -40.20
N LEU A 57 3.33 27.24 -39.81
CA LEU A 57 4.18 26.13 -39.39
C LEU A 57 5.08 25.63 -40.51
N LEU A 58 4.52 25.36 -41.69
CA LEU A 58 5.27 24.88 -42.85
C LEU A 58 6.29 25.91 -43.37
N ALA A 59 5.94 27.21 -43.31
CA ALA A 59 6.88 28.27 -43.68
C ALA A 59 8.11 28.34 -42.77
N ASN A 60 7.96 28.04 -41.47
CA ASN A 60 9.07 28.07 -40.52
C ASN A 60 9.77 26.69 -40.40
N TYR A 61 9.03 25.61 -40.63
CA TYR A 61 9.51 24.23 -40.51
C TYR A 61 9.13 23.39 -41.74
N PRO A 62 9.79 23.66 -42.90
CA PRO A 62 9.51 22.94 -44.16
C PRO A 62 9.87 21.45 -44.11
N THR A 63 10.53 20.99 -43.05
CA THR A 63 10.81 19.57 -42.79
C THR A 63 9.61 18.82 -42.28
N LEU A 64 8.54 19.49 -41.83
CA LEU A 64 7.30 18.82 -41.44
C LEU A 64 6.65 18.14 -42.64
N ASN A 65 6.20 16.92 -42.44
CA ASN A 65 5.56 16.13 -43.50
C ASN A 65 4.10 16.54 -43.65
N ASP A 66 3.80 17.33 -44.67
CA ASP A 66 2.47 17.86 -44.94
C ASP A 66 1.39 16.76 -45.10
N SER A 67 1.77 15.58 -45.64
CA SER A 67 0.83 14.46 -45.76
C SER A 67 0.35 13.89 -44.42
N ALA A 68 1.02 14.22 -43.33
CA ALA A 68 0.63 13.84 -41.99
C ALA A 68 -0.48 14.71 -41.36
N ALA A 69 -0.86 15.85 -42.04
CA ALA A 69 -1.88 16.75 -41.51
C ALA A 69 -3.29 16.11 -41.40
N SER A 70 -3.53 15.02 -42.14
CA SER A 70 -4.80 14.25 -42.09
C SER A 70 -4.75 13.05 -41.18
N LEU A 71 -3.66 12.86 -40.40
CA LEU A 71 -3.50 11.71 -39.54
C LEU A 71 -4.50 11.76 -38.36
N ASP A 72 -5.11 10.61 -38.05
CA ASP A 72 -5.97 10.49 -36.86
C ASP A 72 -5.16 10.78 -35.61
N LEU A 73 -5.57 11.81 -34.85
CA LEU A 73 -4.83 12.25 -33.65
C LEU A 73 -4.71 11.17 -32.59
N LYS A 74 -5.76 10.37 -32.38
CA LYS A 74 -5.74 9.31 -31.37
C LYS A 74 -4.75 8.20 -31.74
N TYR A 75 -4.72 7.82 -33.00
CA TYR A 75 -3.73 6.88 -33.53
C TYR A 75 -2.31 7.46 -33.39
N ALA A 76 -2.10 8.71 -33.82
CA ALA A 76 -0.80 9.38 -33.74
C ALA A 76 -0.28 9.46 -32.30
N LEU A 77 -1.16 9.82 -31.34
CA LEU A 77 -0.80 9.89 -29.92
C LEU A 77 -0.40 8.53 -29.35
N ASN A 78 -1.12 7.47 -29.66
CA ASN A 78 -0.77 6.12 -29.19
C ASN A 78 0.61 5.69 -29.72
N VAL A 79 0.88 5.88 -31.01
CA VAL A 79 2.18 5.52 -31.60
C VAL A 79 3.29 6.39 -31.05
N PHE A 80 3.06 7.70 -30.88
CA PHE A 80 4.03 8.63 -30.30
C PHE A 80 4.35 8.24 -28.84
N GLN A 81 3.34 7.89 -28.07
CA GLN A 81 3.48 7.42 -26.70
C GLN A 81 4.43 6.22 -26.61
N ASP A 82 4.20 5.20 -27.43
CA ASP A 82 5.07 4.03 -27.50
C ASP A 82 6.51 4.40 -27.90
N GLN A 83 6.67 5.32 -28.84
CA GLN A 83 7.98 5.80 -29.28
C GLN A 83 8.72 6.57 -28.19
N VAL A 84 8.02 7.43 -27.44
CA VAL A 84 8.58 8.19 -26.31
C VAL A 84 8.97 7.23 -25.19
N LEU A 85 8.08 6.29 -24.85
CA LEU A 85 8.35 5.28 -23.82
C LEU A 85 9.61 4.45 -24.16
N PHE A 86 9.69 3.95 -25.37
CA PHE A 86 10.87 3.21 -25.83
C PHE A 86 12.16 4.03 -25.67
N ARG A 87 12.16 5.29 -26.11
CA ARG A 87 13.34 6.15 -26.00
C ARG A 87 13.73 6.44 -24.55
N ARG A 88 12.77 6.70 -23.70
CA ARG A 88 13.05 6.96 -22.28
C ARG A 88 13.65 5.74 -21.61
N ILE A 89 13.10 4.54 -21.85
CA ILE A 89 13.68 3.28 -21.33
C ILE A 89 15.12 3.09 -21.83
N VAL A 90 15.35 3.22 -23.13
CA VAL A 90 16.71 3.08 -23.71
C VAL A 90 17.67 4.10 -23.10
N ASN A 91 17.27 5.35 -22.94
CA ASN A 91 18.08 6.41 -22.36
C ASN A 91 18.42 6.12 -20.89
N THR A 92 17.48 5.61 -20.10
CA THR A 92 17.73 5.17 -18.71
C THR A 92 18.82 4.13 -18.67
N PHE A 93 18.77 3.10 -19.49
CA PHE A 93 19.82 2.08 -19.53
C PHE A 93 21.16 2.63 -20.02
N GLN A 94 21.15 3.52 -21.02
CA GLN A 94 22.39 4.12 -21.53
C GLN A 94 23.05 5.05 -20.51
N ALA A 95 22.27 5.86 -19.80
CA ALA A 95 22.76 6.76 -18.76
C ALA A 95 23.41 5.99 -17.59
N ASN A 96 22.84 4.85 -17.24
CA ASN A 96 23.31 4.02 -16.14
C ASN A 96 24.37 2.97 -16.53
N LYS A 97 24.81 2.92 -17.80
CA LYS A 97 25.76 1.90 -18.31
C LYS A 97 27.08 1.86 -17.54
N GLY A 98 27.65 3.03 -17.19
CA GLY A 98 28.90 3.13 -16.43
C GLY A 98 28.70 2.58 -15.01
N THR A 99 27.69 3.03 -14.32
CA THR A 99 27.34 2.58 -12.95
C THR A 99 27.03 1.09 -12.93
N LEU A 100 26.40 0.55 -13.98
CA LEU A 100 26.08 -0.88 -14.09
C LEU A 100 27.36 -1.75 -14.14
N GLN A 101 28.45 -1.24 -14.75
CA GLN A 101 29.73 -1.93 -14.80
C GLN A 101 30.50 -1.84 -13.47
N GLU A 102 30.43 -0.70 -12.78
CA GLU A 102 31.18 -0.44 -11.55
C GLU A 102 30.46 -0.95 -10.30
N ASN A 103 29.16 -0.69 -10.20
CA ASN A 103 28.33 -1.08 -9.05
C ASN A 103 26.91 -1.50 -9.51
N PRO A 104 26.71 -2.79 -9.84
CA PRO A 104 25.41 -3.28 -10.35
C PRO A 104 24.22 -3.08 -9.39
N LYS A 105 24.43 -3.14 -8.07
CA LYS A 105 23.37 -2.94 -7.07
C LYS A 105 22.88 -1.48 -7.07
N GLN A 106 23.80 -0.53 -7.13
CA GLN A 106 23.46 0.89 -7.22
C GLN A 106 22.78 1.23 -8.54
N ALA A 107 23.29 0.69 -9.66
CA ALA A 107 22.69 0.89 -10.97
C ALA A 107 21.26 0.34 -11.02
N LEU A 108 21.00 -0.83 -10.43
CA LEU A 108 19.66 -1.41 -10.36
C LEU A 108 18.68 -0.49 -9.60
N SER A 109 19.11 0.09 -8.47
CA SER A 109 18.28 1.03 -7.71
C SER A 109 17.97 2.29 -8.51
N GLN A 110 18.97 2.87 -9.20
CA GLN A 110 18.80 4.06 -10.03
C GLN A 110 17.88 3.79 -11.23
N ILE A 111 18.11 2.69 -11.95
CA ILE A 111 17.28 2.28 -13.09
C ILE A 111 15.82 2.05 -12.64
N ASN A 112 15.61 1.36 -11.52
CA ASN A 112 14.25 1.15 -11.00
C ASN A 112 13.55 2.46 -10.63
N ALA A 113 14.25 3.40 -10.01
CA ALA A 113 13.69 4.71 -9.69
C ALA A 113 13.27 5.46 -10.96
N GLU A 114 14.15 5.54 -11.96
CA GLU A 114 13.87 6.20 -13.24
C GLU A 114 12.74 5.50 -14.03
N LEU A 115 12.69 4.15 -14.02
CA LEU A 115 11.61 3.40 -14.67
C LEU A 115 10.26 3.60 -13.96
N ASN A 116 10.27 3.72 -12.63
CA ASN A 116 9.06 4.06 -11.88
C ASN A 116 8.56 5.47 -12.24
N ASP A 117 9.44 6.46 -12.34
CA ASP A 117 9.07 7.80 -12.80
C ASP A 117 8.49 7.80 -14.21
N ILE A 118 9.04 6.97 -15.10
CA ILE A 118 8.51 6.78 -16.45
C ILE A 118 7.11 6.14 -16.38
N SER A 119 6.90 5.11 -15.57
CA SER A 119 5.61 4.43 -15.46
C SER A 119 4.50 5.37 -14.97
N VAL A 120 4.79 6.25 -14.01
CA VAL A 120 3.84 7.25 -13.50
C VAL A 120 3.34 8.21 -14.60
N ILE A 121 4.17 8.52 -15.59
CA ILE A 121 3.78 9.41 -16.72
C ILE A 121 2.87 8.67 -17.70
N TYR A 122 2.99 7.35 -17.81
CA TYR A 122 2.26 6.49 -18.75
C TYR A 122 1.06 5.75 -18.12
N ASP A 123 0.95 5.72 -16.79
CA ASP A 123 -0.24 5.25 -16.08
C ASP A 123 -1.38 6.31 -16.24
N ASP A 124 -1.75 6.56 -17.48
CA ASP A 124 -2.85 7.46 -17.84
C ASP A 124 -4.23 6.81 -17.64
N ASP A 125 -4.29 5.64 -17.04
CA ASP A 125 -5.52 5.08 -16.52
C ASP A 125 -5.89 5.77 -15.19
N VAL A 126 -6.14 7.08 -15.27
CA VAL A 126 -7.11 7.66 -14.35
C VAL A 126 -8.40 6.91 -14.62
N ILE A 127 -8.65 5.86 -13.86
CA ILE A 127 -9.94 5.16 -13.87
C ILE A 127 -10.98 6.16 -13.36
N SER A 128 -11.41 7.06 -14.23
CA SER A 128 -12.51 7.95 -13.96
C SER A 128 -13.79 7.18 -14.28
N TYR A 129 -14.48 6.72 -13.24
CA TYR A 129 -15.82 6.19 -13.42
C TYR A 129 -16.76 7.32 -13.87
N ASN A 130 -17.17 7.29 -15.12
CA ASN A 130 -18.28 8.11 -15.56
C ASN A 130 -19.55 7.72 -14.78
N MET A 131 -20.32 8.70 -14.29
CA MET A 131 -21.54 8.44 -13.51
C MET A 131 -22.56 7.56 -14.24
N ASN A 132 -22.52 7.52 -15.58
CA ASN A 132 -23.40 6.70 -16.43
C ASN A 132 -22.77 5.35 -16.84
N SER A 133 -21.64 4.96 -16.25
CA SER A 133 -20.93 3.73 -16.65
C SER A 133 -21.69 2.47 -16.20
N GLU A 134 -21.93 1.56 -17.12
CA GLU A 134 -22.44 0.22 -16.84
C GLU A 134 -21.46 -0.60 -15.95
N MET A 135 -20.18 -0.23 -15.94
CA MET A 135 -19.15 -0.84 -15.08
C MET A 135 -19.53 -0.79 -13.60
N ARG A 136 -20.25 0.26 -13.16
CA ARG A 136 -20.67 0.38 -11.76
C ARG A 136 -21.63 -0.71 -11.32
N LEU A 137 -22.50 -1.15 -12.23
CA LEU A 137 -23.41 -2.26 -11.96
C LEU A 137 -22.64 -3.59 -11.93
N SER A 138 -21.73 -3.80 -12.86
CA SER A 138 -20.88 -4.99 -12.88
C SER A 138 -19.97 -5.07 -11.65
N ASP A 139 -19.41 -3.94 -11.18
CA ASP A 139 -18.64 -3.88 -9.94
C ASP A 139 -19.49 -4.26 -8.72
N TRP A 140 -20.71 -3.75 -8.67
CA TRP A 140 -21.63 -4.12 -7.58
C TRP A 140 -21.99 -5.62 -7.64
N GLN A 141 -22.24 -6.17 -8.83
CA GLN A 141 -22.49 -7.60 -9.01
C GLN A 141 -21.30 -8.45 -8.55
N LEU A 142 -20.09 -8.04 -8.92
CA LEU A 142 -18.86 -8.71 -8.50
C LEU A 142 -18.69 -8.69 -6.98
N ARG A 143 -18.96 -7.54 -6.32
CA ARG A 143 -18.95 -7.45 -4.86
C ARG A 143 -19.98 -8.35 -4.21
N LYS A 144 -21.19 -8.40 -4.78
CA LYS A 144 -22.28 -9.27 -4.29
C LYS A 144 -21.88 -10.75 -4.38
N ASP A 145 -21.21 -11.15 -5.45
CA ASP A 145 -20.77 -12.54 -5.62
C ASP A 145 -19.59 -12.87 -4.70
N LYS A 146 -18.62 -11.96 -4.56
CA LYS A 146 -17.54 -12.10 -3.56
C LYS A 146 -18.07 -12.24 -2.14
N ARG A 147 -19.08 -11.45 -1.77
CA ARG A 147 -19.71 -11.54 -0.45
C ARG A 147 -20.36 -12.92 -0.21
N LYS A 148 -20.97 -13.52 -1.23
CA LYS A 148 -21.54 -14.86 -1.13
C LYS A 148 -20.47 -15.95 -0.96
N MET A 149 -19.30 -15.78 -1.59
CA MET A 149 -18.19 -16.73 -1.50
C MET A 149 -17.42 -16.62 -0.18
N GLY A 150 -17.43 -15.45 0.47
CA GLY A 150 -16.71 -15.15 1.71
C GLY A 150 -17.60 -15.18 2.95
N ASP A 151 -18.52 -16.11 3.08
CA ASP A 151 -19.44 -16.26 4.22
C ASP A 151 -20.14 -14.96 4.65
N GLY A 152 -20.36 -14.07 3.69
CA GLY A 152 -21.03 -12.79 3.92
C GLY A 152 -20.09 -11.63 4.29
N ILE A 153 -18.78 -11.88 4.45
CA ILE A 153 -17.80 -10.85 4.80
C ILE A 153 -17.20 -10.25 3.53
N MET A 154 -17.08 -8.92 3.51
CA MET A 154 -16.34 -8.19 2.48
C MET A 154 -14.96 -7.83 2.99
N GLY A 155 -13.93 -8.13 2.19
CA GLY A 155 -12.52 -7.92 2.56
C GLY A 155 -11.95 -9.08 3.39
N VAL A 156 -10.83 -8.83 4.05
CA VAL A 156 -10.16 -9.82 4.91
C VAL A 156 -10.87 -9.89 6.26
N PRO A 157 -11.30 -11.08 6.72
CA PRO A 157 -11.97 -11.24 8.02
C PRO A 157 -11.12 -10.71 9.18
N THR A 158 -11.80 -10.17 10.18
CA THR A 158 -11.17 -9.59 11.38
C THR A 158 -11.26 -10.56 12.56
N PRO A 159 -10.45 -10.40 13.62
CA PRO A 159 -10.63 -11.16 14.85
C PRO A 159 -11.88 -10.72 15.65
N PHE A 160 -12.62 -9.72 15.16
CA PHE A 160 -13.79 -9.18 15.80
C PHE A 160 -15.05 -9.78 15.18
N THR A 161 -15.69 -10.70 15.90
CA THR A 161 -16.89 -11.43 15.44
C THR A 161 -18.06 -10.51 15.19
N SER A 162 -18.19 -9.45 15.97
CA SER A 162 -19.22 -8.41 15.79
C SER A 162 -19.10 -7.73 14.42
N LEU A 163 -17.89 -7.40 13.97
CA LEU A 163 -17.67 -6.84 12.63
C LEU A 163 -17.97 -7.86 11.53
N ASN A 164 -17.45 -9.07 11.69
CA ASN A 164 -17.65 -10.14 10.72
C ASN A 164 -19.14 -10.47 10.52
N ARG A 165 -19.94 -10.51 11.60
CA ARG A 165 -21.41 -10.68 11.54
C ARG A 165 -22.11 -9.56 10.76
N MET A 166 -21.58 -8.35 10.78
CA MET A 166 -22.06 -7.23 9.96
C MET A 166 -21.60 -7.29 8.51
N GLY A 167 -20.78 -8.28 8.17
CA GLY A 167 -20.16 -8.43 6.84
C GLY A 167 -19.01 -7.46 6.61
N VAL A 168 -18.40 -6.93 7.67
CA VAL A 168 -17.29 -5.97 7.63
C VAL A 168 -15.96 -6.70 7.85
N GLY A 169 -15.08 -6.66 6.86
CA GLY A 169 -13.68 -7.05 6.93
C GLY A 169 -12.77 -5.90 6.52
N TRP A 170 -11.46 -6.11 6.51
CA TRP A 170 -10.50 -5.11 6.05
C TRP A 170 -10.49 -5.06 4.52
N MET A 171 -10.88 -3.91 3.96
CA MET A 171 -11.03 -3.74 2.52
C MET A 171 -9.69 -3.43 1.84
N PRO A 172 -9.49 -3.89 0.59
CA PRO A 172 -8.33 -3.48 -0.21
C PRO A 172 -8.15 -1.97 -0.25
N GLY A 173 -6.92 -1.50 -0.05
CA GLY A 173 -6.60 -0.08 -0.01
C GLY A 173 -6.83 0.62 1.32
N GLU A 174 -7.32 -0.06 2.37
CA GLU A 174 -7.50 0.51 3.70
C GLU A 174 -6.21 0.51 4.52
N LEU A 175 -6.01 1.59 5.26
CA LEU A 175 -5.03 1.69 6.34
C LEU A 175 -5.75 1.61 7.68
N ILE A 176 -5.44 0.57 8.45
CA ILE A 176 -6.01 0.30 9.76
C ILE A 176 -4.93 0.54 10.83
N ALA A 177 -5.19 1.40 11.80
CA ALA A 177 -4.24 1.73 12.84
C ALA A 177 -4.76 1.34 14.22
N LEU A 178 -3.96 0.56 14.97
CA LEU A 178 -4.18 0.25 16.38
C LEU A 178 -3.17 0.97 17.26
N PHE A 179 -3.63 1.67 18.26
CA PHE A 179 -2.76 2.32 19.23
C PHE A 179 -3.11 1.93 20.66
N ALA A 180 -2.10 1.72 21.47
CA ALA A 180 -2.24 1.38 22.88
C ALA A 180 -0.96 1.74 23.64
N ARG A 181 -1.05 1.76 24.98
CA ARG A 181 0.13 1.87 25.84
C ARG A 181 1.01 0.61 25.70
N PRO A 182 2.31 0.70 26.01
CA PRO A 182 3.14 -0.49 26.19
C PRO A 182 2.47 -1.48 27.13
N THR A 183 2.74 -2.76 26.95
CA THR A 183 2.24 -3.89 27.75
C THR A 183 0.76 -4.27 27.58
N VAL A 184 -0.07 -3.42 26.96
CA VAL A 184 -1.51 -3.72 26.73
C VAL A 184 -1.71 -4.92 25.80
N GLY A 185 -0.77 -5.19 24.87
CA GLY A 185 -0.82 -6.39 24.01
C GLY A 185 -0.89 -6.12 22.50
N LYS A 186 -0.44 -4.96 22.01
CA LYS A 186 -0.47 -4.63 20.57
C LYS A 186 0.10 -5.71 19.67
N SER A 187 1.30 -6.23 20.01
CA SER A 187 1.95 -7.28 19.19
C SER A 187 1.15 -8.58 19.16
N TRP A 188 0.47 -8.93 20.25
CA TRP A 188 -0.45 -10.09 20.27
C TRP A 188 -1.66 -9.86 19.37
N MET A 189 -2.21 -8.63 19.34
CA MET A 189 -3.28 -8.29 18.42
C MET A 189 -2.80 -8.33 16.95
N CYS A 190 -1.56 -7.89 16.67
CA CYS A 190 -0.97 -8.04 15.33
C CYS A 190 -0.88 -9.52 14.92
N VAL A 191 -0.44 -10.39 15.81
CA VAL A 191 -0.43 -11.84 15.55
C VAL A 191 -1.84 -12.38 15.34
N GLN A 192 -2.79 -11.99 16.19
CA GLN A 192 -4.20 -12.42 16.06
C GLN A 192 -4.82 -11.97 14.74
N MET A 193 -4.52 -10.74 14.27
CA MET A 193 -4.94 -10.25 12.94
C MET A 193 -4.38 -11.15 11.82
N ALA A 194 -3.08 -11.44 11.88
CA ALA A 194 -2.43 -12.26 10.86
C ALA A 194 -2.98 -13.70 10.86
N VAL A 195 -3.12 -14.31 12.05
CA VAL A 195 -3.66 -15.68 12.20
C VAL A 195 -5.10 -15.76 11.72
N THR A 196 -5.94 -14.79 12.09
CA THR A 196 -7.34 -14.77 11.62
C THR A 196 -7.40 -14.75 10.08
N ALA A 197 -6.58 -13.93 9.44
CA ALA A 197 -6.54 -13.85 7.99
C ALA A 197 -6.11 -15.18 7.34
N VAL A 198 -5.03 -15.80 7.81
CA VAL A 198 -4.55 -17.06 7.21
C VAL A 198 -5.48 -18.23 7.48
N MET A 199 -6.15 -18.27 8.63
CA MET A 199 -7.16 -19.30 8.93
C MET A 199 -8.39 -19.21 8.01
N ASN A 200 -8.62 -18.02 7.43
CA ASN A 200 -9.65 -17.80 6.41
C ASN A 200 -9.10 -17.87 4.97
N GLY A 201 -7.87 -18.38 4.78
CA GLY A 201 -7.28 -18.61 3.46
C GLY A 201 -6.62 -17.40 2.82
N PHE A 202 -6.46 -16.28 3.53
CA PHE A 202 -5.82 -15.07 3.03
C PHE A 202 -4.31 -15.09 3.28
N LYS A 203 -3.54 -14.81 2.23
CA LYS A 203 -2.08 -14.73 2.31
C LYS A 203 -1.65 -13.50 3.08
N THR A 204 -0.87 -13.67 4.13
CA THR A 204 -0.55 -12.59 5.06
C THR A 204 0.95 -12.37 5.20
N LEU A 205 1.36 -11.10 5.20
CA LEU A 205 2.71 -10.64 5.53
C LEU A 205 2.68 -9.97 6.91
N LEU A 206 3.36 -10.58 7.89
CA LEU A 206 3.55 -10.02 9.24
C LEU A 206 4.97 -9.46 9.35
N VAL A 207 5.08 -8.14 9.49
CA VAL A 207 6.34 -7.42 9.65
C VAL A 207 6.50 -7.03 11.11
N SER A 208 7.53 -7.55 11.77
CA SER A 208 7.88 -7.21 13.14
C SER A 208 9.08 -6.28 13.13
N THR A 209 8.90 -5.03 13.54
CA THR A 209 10.01 -4.08 13.63
C THR A 209 10.61 -3.99 15.05
N GLU A 210 9.87 -4.46 16.06
CA GLU A 210 10.28 -4.41 17.48
C GLU A 210 10.95 -5.69 17.96
N MET A 211 10.57 -6.83 17.39
CA MET A 211 10.99 -8.12 17.90
C MET A 211 11.58 -9.01 16.79
N PRO A 212 12.61 -9.83 17.14
CA PRO A 212 13.12 -10.84 16.22
C PRO A 212 12.06 -11.83 15.76
N VAL A 213 12.18 -12.34 14.52
CA VAL A 213 11.30 -13.37 13.95
C VAL A 213 11.15 -14.57 14.89
N ALA A 214 12.22 -15.02 15.55
CA ALA A 214 12.15 -16.14 16.47
C ALA A 214 11.14 -15.91 17.61
N GLN A 215 11.07 -14.71 18.17
CA GLN A 215 10.10 -14.38 19.22
C GLN A 215 8.69 -14.20 18.67
N MET A 216 8.57 -13.64 17.45
CA MET A 216 7.30 -13.47 16.78
C MET A 216 6.70 -14.84 16.40
N ASN A 217 7.54 -15.78 15.97
CA ASN A 217 7.12 -17.15 15.65
C ASN A 217 6.52 -17.87 16.88
N LEU A 218 7.15 -17.77 18.06
CA LEU A 218 6.59 -18.39 19.28
C LEU A 218 5.18 -17.88 19.60
N ARG A 219 4.91 -16.58 19.39
CA ARG A 219 3.58 -16.01 19.56
C ARG A 219 2.61 -16.51 18.48
N THR A 220 3.10 -16.57 17.26
CA THR A 220 2.32 -17.06 16.11
C THR A 220 1.96 -18.53 16.32
N ASP A 221 2.90 -19.35 16.80
CA ASP A 221 2.69 -20.77 17.02
C ASP A 221 1.56 -21.03 18.03
N VAL A 222 1.54 -20.30 19.15
CA VAL A 222 0.49 -20.54 20.15
C VAL A 222 -0.88 -20.01 19.69
N VAL A 223 -0.95 -18.87 19.01
CA VAL A 223 -2.22 -18.33 18.51
C VAL A 223 -2.76 -19.19 17.35
N LEU A 224 -1.89 -19.59 16.43
CA LEU A 224 -2.27 -20.47 15.31
C LEU A 224 -2.56 -21.89 15.82
N GLY A 225 -1.79 -22.39 16.80
CA GLY A 225 -2.03 -23.67 17.46
C GLY A 225 -3.39 -23.71 18.12
N ASN A 226 -3.76 -22.70 18.90
CA ASN A 226 -5.09 -22.58 19.50
C ASN A 226 -6.20 -22.59 18.42
N ALA A 227 -6.05 -21.78 17.36
CA ALA A 227 -7.01 -21.74 16.27
C ALA A 227 -7.18 -23.07 15.53
N MET A 228 -6.16 -23.95 15.55
CA MET A 228 -6.16 -25.28 14.94
C MET A 228 -6.49 -26.40 15.94
N GLY A 229 -6.74 -26.09 17.20
CA GLY A 229 -7.10 -27.05 18.26
C GLY A 229 -5.92 -27.74 18.94
N TYR A 230 -4.68 -27.23 18.80
CA TYR A 230 -3.51 -27.67 19.55
C TYR A 230 -3.40 -26.94 20.90
N THR A 231 -2.83 -27.61 21.89
CA THR A 231 -2.64 -27.05 23.24
C THR A 231 -1.18 -26.67 23.46
N LEU A 232 -0.79 -25.48 23.02
CA LEU A 232 0.55 -24.96 23.18
C LEU A 232 0.61 -23.91 24.31
N SER A 233 1.78 -23.74 24.94
CA SER A 233 2.03 -22.71 25.96
C SER A 233 3.18 -21.83 25.52
N HIS A 234 2.92 -20.51 25.40
CA HIS A 234 3.94 -19.54 25.04
C HIS A 234 5.09 -19.50 26.05
N SER A 235 4.78 -19.53 27.35
CA SER A 235 5.80 -19.52 28.40
C SER A 235 6.67 -20.76 28.33
N ALA A 236 6.09 -21.95 28.14
CA ALA A 236 6.85 -23.19 28.02
C ALA A 236 7.77 -23.18 26.78
N LEU A 237 7.24 -22.81 25.62
CA LEU A 237 8.05 -22.71 24.38
C LEU A 237 9.17 -21.68 24.52
N ARG A 238 8.89 -20.52 25.13
CA ARG A 238 9.87 -19.46 25.32
C ARG A 238 10.99 -19.84 26.30
N ASN A 239 10.65 -20.51 27.39
CA ASN A 239 11.60 -20.85 28.47
C ASN A 239 12.33 -22.16 28.20
N GLY A 240 11.88 -22.96 27.23
CA GLY A 240 12.37 -24.34 27.04
C GLY A 240 11.88 -25.32 28.11
N ASP A 241 10.71 -25.04 28.71
CA ASP A 241 10.10 -25.96 29.68
C ASP A 241 9.60 -27.22 28.96
N PRO A 242 9.40 -28.35 29.67
CA PRO A 242 8.89 -29.56 29.06
C PRO A 242 7.52 -29.35 28.39
N ILE A 243 7.40 -29.79 27.13
CA ILE A 243 6.19 -29.76 26.32
C ILE A 243 5.92 -31.18 25.76
N ASP A 244 4.74 -31.39 25.22
CA ASP A 244 4.50 -32.55 24.34
C ASP A 244 5.19 -32.32 22.98
N GLU A 245 6.42 -32.80 22.84
CA GLU A 245 7.23 -32.67 21.64
C GLU A 245 6.53 -33.28 20.41
N LYS A 246 5.74 -34.33 20.58
CA LYS A 246 5.01 -34.96 19.49
C LYS A 246 3.86 -34.07 19.02
N GLU A 247 3.12 -33.48 19.95
CA GLU A 247 2.05 -32.54 19.62
C GLU A 247 2.62 -31.32 18.89
N TYR A 248 3.71 -30.74 19.41
CA TYR A 248 4.36 -29.59 18.77
C TYR A 248 4.92 -29.93 17.38
N SER A 249 5.53 -31.11 17.22
CA SER A 249 6.00 -31.56 15.90
C SER A 249 4.86 -31.75 14.91
N ASN A 250 3.72 -32.32 15.34
CA ASN A 250 2.53 -32.44 14.50
C ASN A 250 1.97 -31.07 14.08
N PHE A 251 1.94 -30.12 14.99
CA PHE A 251 1.55 -28.73 14.70
C PHE A 251 2.48 -28.13 13.64
N LEU A 252 3.80 -28.20 13.84
CA LEU A 252 4.78 -27.65 12.89
C LEU A 252 4.63 -28.26 11.49
N GLU A 253 4.32 -29.55 11.39
CA GLU A 253 4.03 -30.20 10.12
C GLU A 253 2.75 -29.65 9.46
N ALA A 254 1.71 -29.49 10.26
CA ALA A 254 0.42 -29.00 9.79
C ALA A 254 0.49 -27.54 9.25
N VAL A 255 1.36 -26.70 9.82
CA VAL A 255 1.45 -25.28 9.43
C VAL A 255 2.42 -24.99 8.28
N LYS A 256 3.15 -25.99 7.76
CA LYS A 256 4.13 -25.80 6.68
C LYS A 256 3.59 -25.10 5.43
N SER A 257 2.32 -25.33 5.12
CA SER A 257 1.66 -24.72 3.94
C SER A 257 0.83 -23.49 4.26
N THR A 258 0.85 -23.02 5.52
CA THR A 258 0.11 -21.83 5.93
C THR A 258 0.66 -20.59 5.18
N PRO A 259 -0.20 -19.80 4.53
CA PRO A 259 0.26 -18.69 3.72
C PRO A 259 0.60 -17.45 4.56
N LEU A 260 1.43 -17.64 5.61
CA LEU A 260 1.94 -16.59 6.50
C LEU A 260 3.45 -16.42 6.28
N LEU A 261 3.85 -15.20 5.98
CA LEU A 261 5.25 -14.81 5.95
C LEU A 261 5.53 -13.86 7.12
N VAL A 262 6.51 -14.20 7.95
CA VAL A 262 6.99 -13.34 9.05
C VAL A 262 8.35 -12.77 8.69
N CYS A 263 8.53 -11.45 8.86
CA CYS A 263 9.73 -10.72 8.52
C CYS A 263 10.08 -9.71 9.63
N ASP A 264 11.34 -9.66 10.08
CA ASP A 264 11.83 -8.67 11.05
C ASP A 264 12.93 -7.77 10.49
N HIS A 265 13.55 -8.17 9.41
CA HIS A 265 14.60 -7.39 8.72
C HIS A 265 14.64 -7.74 7.23
N ILE A 266 15.31 -6.88 6.48
CA ILE A 266 15.60 -7.10 5.06
C ILE A 266 17.12 -7.12 4.91
N GLU A 267 17.64 -8.15 4.27
CA GLU A 267 19.08 -8.33 4.09
C GLU A 267 19.71 -7.12 3.40
N GLY A 268 20.73 -6.54 4.04
CA GLY A 268 21.44 -5.36 3.55
C GLY A 268 20.82 -4.02 3.93
N GLU A 269 19.71 -4.00 4.70
CA GLU A 269 19.10 -2.79 5.23
C GLU A 269 19.30 -2.68 6.74
N SER A 270 19.48 -1.46 7.25
CA SER A 270 19.59 -1.18 8.69
C SER A 270 18.22 -1.04 9.38
N SER A 271 17.19 -0.77 8.60
CA SER A 271 15.79 -0.63 9.05
C SER A 271 14.86 -0.83 7.87
N ILE A 272 13.66 -1.32 8.14
CA ILE A 272 12.63 -1.49 7.11
C ILE A 272 12.12 -0.11 6.68
N SER A 273 12.12 0.17 5.38
CA SER A 273 11.62 1.41 4.79
C SER A 273 10.27 1.20 4.09
N LEU A 274 9.57 2.29 3.76
CA LEU A 274 8.35 2.20 2.93
C LEU A 274 8.63 1.58 1.56
N GLU A 275 9.79 1.87 0.97
CA GLU A 275 10.21 1.29 -0.31
C GLU A 275 10.42 -0.22 -0.18
N SER A 276 11.08 -0.64 0.89
CA SER A 276 11.29 -2.06 1.20
C SER A 276 9.97 -2.80 1.41
N LEU A 277 9.02 -2.17 2.12
CA LEU A 277 7.66 -2.71 2.28
C LEU A 277 6.96 -2.85 0.94
N GLN A 278 7.05 -1.86 0.07
CA GLN A 278 6.47 -1.92 -1.28
C GLN A 278 7.05 -3.08 -2.08
N ASN A 279 8.37 -3.29 -2.02
CA ASN A 279 9.05 -4.39 -2.70
C ASN A 279 8.61 -5.75 -2.14
N LEU A 280 8.46 -5.87 -0.81
CA LEU A 280 7.94 -7.08 -0.18
C LEU A 280 6.50 -7.38 -0.62
N ILE A 281 5.63 -6.37 -0.62
CA ILE A 281 4.23 -6.52 -1.04
C ILE A 281 4.16 -6.95 -2.51
N ARG A 282 4.91 -6.31 -3.39
CA ARG A 282 4.97 -6.69 -4.82
C ARG A 282 5.51 -8.11 -5.04
N LYS A 283 6.53 -8.50 -4.27
CA LYS A 283 7.15 -9.83 -4.37
C LYS A 283 6.24 -10.94 -3.88
N TYR A 284 5.58 -10.73 -2.75
CA TYR A 284 4.80 -11.77 -2.08
C TYR A 284 3.31 -11.69 -2.36
N THR A 285 2.82 -10.56 -2.89
CA THR A 285 1.40 -10.32 -3.21
C THR A 285 0.46 -10.79 -2.07
N PRO A 286 0.61 -10.26 -0.84
CA PRO A 286 -0.23 -10.64 0.28
C PRO A 286 -1.63 -10.01 0.15
N ASP A 287 -2.63 -10.66 0.72
CA ASP A 287 -3.99 -10.13 0.86
C ASP A 287 -4.12 -9.19 2.07
N LEU A 288 -3.24 -9.34 3.07
CA LEU A 288 -3.13 -8.49 4.25
C LEU A 288 -1.67 -8.28 4.62
N VAL A 289 -1.32 -7.05 4.96
CA VAL A 289 -0.04 -6.73 5.61
C VAL A 289 -0.31 -6.29 7.04
N VAL A 290 0.42 -6.86 7.99
CA VAL A 290 0.38 -6.48 9.40
C VAL A 290 1.76 -5.99 9.81
N ILE A 291 1.85 -4.78 10.40
CA ILE A 291 3.11 -4.18 10.83
C ILE A 291 3.07 -3.91 12.33
N ASP A 292 3.90 -4.63 13.07
CA ASP A 292 4.05 -4.42 14.51
C ASP A 292 5.16 -3.41 14.78
N GLY A 293 4.77 -2.20 15.25
CA GLY A 293 5.69 -1.13 15.60
C GLY A 293 6.02 -0.18 14.46
N ILE A 294 5.01 0.44 13.83
CA ILE A 294 5.19 1.33 12.66
C ILE A 294 6.19 2.47 12.88
N TYR A 295 6.38 2.93 14.14
CA TYR A 295 7.30 4.02 14.46
C TYR A 295 8.79 3.68 14.26
N LEU A 296 9.12 2.41 14.01
CA LEU A 296 10.47 1.97 13.65
C LEU A 296 10.66 1.82 12.12
N VAL A 297 9.61 1.98 11.34
CA VAL A 297 9.71 2.03 9.87
C VAL A 297 10.24 3.40 9.45
N THR A 298 11.19 3.39 8.54
CA THR A 298 11.85 4.61 8.06
C THR A 298 11.33 5.05 6.70
N HIS A 299 11.42 6.34 6.42
CA HIS A 299 11.26 6.87 5.08
C HIS A 299 12.62 6.85 4.36
N SER A 300 12.66 6.41 3.10
CA SER A 300 13.90 6.34 2.32
C SER A 300 14.56 7.73 2.20
N GLY A 301 15.82 7.83 2.65
CA GLY A 301 16.64 9.03 2.57
C GLY A 301 17.03 9.61 3.92
N LYS A 302 18.27 10.14 4.03
CA LYS A 302 18.75 10.93 5.18
C LYS A 302 17.96 12.24 5.22
N SER A 303 16.84 12.26 5.94
CA SER A 303 16.03 13.46 6.09
C SER A 303 16.51 14.27 7.30
N HIS A 304 16.91 15.52 7.07
CA HIS A 304 17.12 16.53 8.13
C HIS A 304 15.79 17.14 8.62
N LYS A 305 14.65 16.52 8.29
CA LYS A 305 13.32 16.99 8.66
C LYS A 305 13.03 16.73 10.14
N ALA A 306 12.21 17.57 10.73
CA ALA A 306 11.73 17.38 12.09
C ALA A 306 10.98 16.02 12.22
N MET A 307 11.04 15.40 13.40
CA MET A 307 10.44 14.08 13.63
C MET A 307 8.93 14.03 13.31
N TRP A 308 8.21 15.14 13.56
CA TRP A 308 6.78 15.23 13.23
C TRP A 308 6.50 15.17 11.72
N GLU A 309 7.38 15.80 10.90
CA GLU A 309 7.27 15.73 9.44
C GLU A 309 7.54 14.33 8.92
N GLN A 310 8.53 13.64 9.50
CA GLN A 310 8.86 12.27 9.13
C GLN A 310 7.69 11.32 9.40
N THR A 311 7.06 11.44 10.58
CA THR A 311 5.91 10.61 10.94
C THR A 311 4.68 10.94 10.09
N HIS A 312 4.46 12.20 9.78
CA HIS A 312 3.41 12.63 8.87
C HIS A 312 3.60 11.99 7.48
N MET A 313 4.80 12.07 6.93
CA MET A 313 5.14 11.44 5.65
C MET A 313 4.99 9.92 5.69
N LEU A 314 5.32 9.29 6.82
CA LEU A 314 5.20 7.85 6.99
C LEU A 314 3.73 7.39 6.87
N PHE A 315 2.81 7.98 7.62
CA PHE A 315 1.40 7.59 7.57
C PHE A 315 0.76 7.86 6.21
N TYR A 316 1.09 8.99 5.56
CA TYR A 316 0.62 9.25 4.19
C TYR A 316 1.27 8.31 3.17
N GLY A 317 2.55 7.99 3.35
CA GLY A 317 3.24 6.99 2.53
C GLY A 317 2.62 5.61 2.65
N LEU A 318 2.24 5.19 3.86
CA LEU A 318 1.51 3.94 4.10
C LEU A 318 0.14 3.95 3.43
N LYS A 319 -0.61 5.05 3.53
CA LYS A 319 -1.91 5.15 2.85
C LYS A 319 -1.76 5.06 1.33
N ASN A 320 -0.76 5.73 0.77
CA ASN A 320 -0.46 5.61 -0.65
C ASN A 320 -0.04 4.19 -1.03
N LEU A 321 0.71 3.50 -0.14
CA LEU A 321 1.08 2.11 -0.34
C LEU A 321 -0.16 1.19 -0.36
N CYS A 322 -1.11 1.37 0.58
CA CYS A 322 -2.39 0.65 0.56
C CYS A 322 -3.11 0.82 -0.78
N LEU A 323 -3.22 2.07 -1.26
CA LEU A 323 -3.93 2.40 -2.50
C LEU A 323 -3.23 1.84 -3.74
N SER A 324 -1.90 2.03 -3.84
CA SER A 324 -1.11 1.61 -5.01
C SER A 324 -0.96 0.10 -5.13
N THR A 325 -0.99 -0.62 -4.01
CA THR A 325 -0.92 -2.08 -4.00
C THR A 325 -2.28 -2.75 -3.89
N ASN A 326 -3.34 -1.96 -3.68
CA ASN A 326 -4.70 -2.43 -3.43
C ASN A 326 -4.77 -3.49 -2.30
N THR A 327 -3.94 -3.31 -1.26
CA THR A 327 -3.79 -4.24 -0.14
C THR A 327 -4.12 -3.51 1.17
N PRO A 328 -4.95 -4.08 2.07
CA PRO A 328 -5.15 -3.53 3.40
C PRO A 328 -3.87 -3.68 4.22
N ILE A 329 -3.54 -2.63 4.98
CA ILE A 329 -2.39 -2.61 5.88
C ILE A 329 -2.86 -2.31 7.29
N PHE A 330 -2.64 -3.24 8.21
CA PHE A 330 -2.87 -3.07 9.64
C PHE A 330 -1.55 -2.68 10.31
N VAL A 331 -1.55 -1.59 11.09
CA VAL A 331 -0.34 -1.11 11.79
C VAL A 331 -0.58 -0.94 13.27
N SER A 332 0.39 -1.29 14.09
CA SER A 332 0.40 -0.95 15.51
C SER A 332 1.29 0.26 15.80
N THR A 333 0.86 1.13 16.73
CA THR A 333 1.63 2.27 17.21
C THR A 333 1.45 2.49 18.71
N GLN A 334 2.32 3.31 19.31
CA GLN A 334 2.28 3.57 20.76
C GLN A 334 1.53 4.85 21.09
N ALA A 335 0.73 4.81 22.16
CA ALA A 335 0.17 6.00 22.78
C ALA A 335 1.26 6.76 23.56
N THR A 336 1.14 8.09 23.64
CA THR A 336 2.06 8.97 24.34
C THR A 336 1.99 8.79 25.85
N LYS A 337 2.93 9.41 26.57
CA LYS A 337 2.96 9.39 28.04
C LYS A 337 1.73 10.04 28.69
N ASP A 338 1.02 10.90 27.97
CA ASP A 338 -0.20 11.56 28.47
C ASP A 338 -1.37 10.57 28.65
N ALA A 339 -1.31 9.42 27.98
CA ALA A 339 -2.19 8.27 28.20
C ALA A 339 -1.54 7.33 29.25
N SER A 340 -1.27 7.78 30.45
CA SER A 340 -0.47 7.04 31.45
C SER A 340 -1.19 5.81 32.00
N ASP A 341 -2.51 5.82 32.08
CA ASP A 341 -3.33 4.75 32.62
C ASP A 341 -3.57 3.68 31.53
N VAL A 342 -3.24 2.43 31.85
CA VAL A 342 -3.42 1.29 30.92
C VAL A 342 -4.86 0.76 30.92
N PHE A 343 -5.68 1.14 31.89
CA PHE A 343 -7.08 0.76 32.02
C PHE A 343 -8.03 1.76 31.33
N ILE A 344 -7.52 2.91 30.94
CA ILE A 344 -8.28 3.92 30.20
C ILE A 344 -7.88 3.87 28.72
N PRO A 345 -8.84 3.75 27.80
CA PRO A 345 -8.51 3.73 26.38
C PRO A 345 -7.82 5.04 25.99
N PRO A 346 -6.64 4.98 25.34
CA PRO A 346 -5.99 6.19 24.86
C PRO A 346 -6.89 6.90 23.85
N ARG A 347 -7.00 8.20 23.95
CA ARG A 347 -7.68 9.03 22.96
C ARG A 347 -6.75 9.25 21.75
N ALA A 348 -7.34 9.61 20.65
CA ALA A 348 -6.63 9.83 19.40
C ALA A 348 -5.58 10.97 19.47
N ASP A 349 -5.82 12.00 20.29
CA ASP A 349 -4.88 13.08 20.57
C ASP A 349 -3.70 12.66 21.49
N GLN A 350 -3.80 11.51 22.12
CA GLN A 350 -2.77 10.90 22.97
C GLN A 350 -1.88 9.89 22.23
N VAL A 351 -1.90 9.89 20.92
CA VAL A 351 -0.95 9.12 20.08
C VAL A 351 0.16 10.05 19.61
N ALA A 352 1.40 9.59 19.60
CA ALA A 352 2.49 10.35 19.02
C ALA A 352 2.12 10.70 17.55
N TYR A 353 1.95 12.01 17.28
CA TYR A 353 1.49 12.51 15.98
C TYR A 353 0.10 12.00 15.55
N GLY A 354 -0.81 11.82 16.50
CA GLY A 354 -2.14 11.25 16.32
C GLY A 354 -2.96 11.88 15.22
N ASP A 355 -2.84 13.20 15.01
CA ASP A 355 -3.51 13.90 13.90
C ASP A 355 -3.12 13.35 12.53
N ALA A 356 -1.84 13.07 12.28
CA ALA A 356 -1.37 12.52 11.01
C ALA A 356 -1.89 11.10 10.79
N MET A 357 -1.83 10.28 11.84
CA MET A 357 -2.37 8.92 11.82
C MET A 357 -3.88 8.93 11.55
N LEU A 358 -4.65 9.72 12.31
CA LEU A 358 -6.10 9.79 12.15
C LEU A 358 -6.53 10.32 10.78
N ARG A 359 -5.79 11.27 10.22
CA ARG A 359 -6.09 11.77 8.86
C ARG A 359 -5.83 10.71 7.81
N ALA A 360 -4.72 9.98 7.90
CA ALA A 360 -4.32 8.99 6.92
C ALA A 360 -5.10 7.68 7.04
N ALA A 361 -5.32 7.16 8.26
CA ALA A 361 -6.02 5.90 8.49
C ALA A 361 -7.49 5.96 8.06
N ASP A 362 -8.00 4.85 7.55
CA ASP A 362 -9.43 4.65 7.26
C ASP A 362 -10.14 4.13 8.50
N VAL A 363 -9.47 3.28 9.26
CA VAL A 363 -9.93 2.76 10.55
C VAL A 363 -8.90 3.06 11.63
N ALA A 364 -9.35 3.55 12.77
CA ALA A 364 -8.50 3.78 13.93
C ALA A 364 -9.11 3.16 15.19
N LEU A 365 -8.30 2.33 15.85
CA LEU A 365 -8.68 1.58 17.05
C LEU A 365 -7.71 1.92 18.19
N SER A 366 -8.22 2.00 19.42
CA SER A 366 -7.36 1.92 20.62
C SER A 366 -7.67 0.65 21.40
N MET A 367 -6.74 0.27 22.29
CA MET A 367 -6.93 -0.88 23.18
C MET A 367 -6.40 -0.54 24.58
N CYS A 368 -7.17 -1.00 25.61
CA CYS A 368 -6.79 -0.90 27.02
C CYS A 368 -6.99 -2.22 27.75
N MET A 369 -6.43 -2.33 28.95
CA MET A 369 -6.68 -3.42 29.88
C MET A 369 -8.01 -3.19 30.62
N VAL A 370 -8.55 -4.25 31.22
CA VAL A 370 -9.67 -4.16 32.14
C VAL A 370 -9.14 -4.20 33.57
N GLU A 371 -9.55 -3.24 34.39
CA GLU A 371 -9.10 -3.20 35.79
C GLU A 371 -9.65 -4.41 36.56
N GLY A 372 -8.74 -5.11 37.24
CA GLY A 372 -9.09 -6.32 38.00
C GLY A 372 -9.21 -7.61 37.16
N ASP A 373 -9.06 -7.54 35.85
CA ASP A 373 -9.06 -8.72 34.97
C ASP A 373 -7.91 -8.72 33.97
N GLU A 374 -6.86 -9.47 34.29
CA GLU A 374 -5.68 -9.60 33.42
C GLU A 374 -5.97 -10.34 32.09
N ARG A 375 -7.08 -11.12 32.04
CA ARG A 375 -7.50 -11.90 30.89
C ARG A 375 -8.54 -11.19 30.04
N ALA A 376 -8.74 -9.90 30.24
CA ALA A 376 -9.64 -9.11 29.42
C ALA A 376 -8.95 -7.89 28.83
N ARG A 377 -9.38 -7.50 27.61
CA ARG A 377 -9.02 -6.25 26.95
C ARG A 377 -10.27 -5.64 26.34
N ILE A 378 -10.22 -4.33 26.13
CA ILE A 378 -11.28 -3.65 25.39
C ILE A 378 -10.63 -2.93 24.22
N ALA A 379 -11.15 -3.14 23.03
CA ALA A 379 -10.80 -2.39 21.83
C ALA A 379 -11.91 -1.37 21.54
N TYR A 380 -11.53 -0.12 21.23
CA TYR A 380 -12.44 0.99 20.95
C TYR A 380 -12.23 1.52 19.55
N PHE A 381 -13.31 1.79 18.82
CA PHE A 381 -13.27 2.51 17.56
C PHE A 381 -13.21 4.01 17.76
N HIS A 382 -12.25 4.68 17.11
CA HIS A 382 -12.13 6.14 17.05
C HIS A 382 -12.51 6.69 15.68
N LYS A 383 -12.31 5.88 14.64
CA LYS A 383 -12.59 6.26 13.27
C LYS A 383 -12.99 5.05 12.43
N TYR A 384 -13.98 5.26 11.59
CA TYR A 384 -14.36 4.37 10.50
C TYR A 384 -14.78 5.25 9.31
N ARG A 385 -14.02 5.24 8.21
CA ARG A 385 -14.20 6.20 7.10
C ARG A 385 -15.47 5.90 6.28
N ASP A 386 -15.83 4.63 6.15
CA ASP A 386 -16.89 4.18 5.24
C ASP A 386 -18.30 4.25 5.86
N GLY A 387 -18.53 5.09 6.87
CA GLY A 387 -19.85 5.34 7.38
C GLY A 387 -19.96 5.47 8.90
N VAL A 388 -21.04 4.95 9.45
CA VAL A 388 -21.30 4.94 10.89
C VAL A 388 -20.39 3.87 11.52
N LEU A 389 -19.84 4.18 12.70
CA LEU A 389 -19.06 3.19 13.48
C LEU A 389 -19.91 1.93 13.68
N PRO A 390 -19.43 0.77 13.26
CA PRO A 390 -20.19 -0.48 13.33
C PRO A 390 -20.49 -0.88 14.78
N VAL A 391 -19.50 -0.68 15.65
CA VAL A 391 -19.58 -0.86 17.11
C VAL A 391 -18.71 0.19 17.78
N SER A 392 -19.00 0.56 19.01
CA SER A 392 -18.18 1.53 19.76
C SER A 392 -16.98 0.87 20.43
N SER A 393 -17.16 -0.34 20.95
CA SER A 393 -16.14 -1.11 21.65
C SER A 393 -16.41 -2.60 21.55
N MET A 394 -15.35 -3.40 21.73
CA MET A 394 -15.37 -4.86 21.73
C MET A 394 -14.60 -5.35 22.94
N GLU A 395 -15.22 -6.20 23.75
CA GLU A 395 -14.55 -6.88 24.85
C GLU A 395 -13.88 -8.16 24.35
N LEU A 396 -12.63 -8.37 24.76
CA LEU A 396 -11.79 -9.44 24.26
C LEU A 396 -11.35 -10.36 25.42
N HIS A 397 -11.56 -11.65 25.28
CA HIS A 397 -10.83 -12.64 26.04
C HIS A 397 -9.35 -12.60 25.68
N TRP A 398 -8.46 -12.75 26.68
CA TRP A 398 -7.03 -12.47 26.48
C TRP A 398 -6.14 -13.45 27.24
N ASP A 399 -6.03 -14.68 26.77
CA ASP A 399 -5.08 -15.66 27.30
C ASP A 399 -3.91 -15.86 26.33
N VAL A 400 -2.90 -15.01 26.45
CA VAL A 400 -1.73 -15.00 25.56
C VAL A 400 -0.84 -16.21 25.73
N ASP A 401 -0.85 -16.87 26.90
CA ASP A 401 -0.07 -18.09 27.11
C ASP A 401 -0.63 -19.26 26.30
N ARG A 402 -1.94 -19.30 26.15
CA ARG A 402 -2.64 -20.31 25.38
C ARG A 402 -2.91 -19.88 23.94
N GLY A 403 -2.61 -18.63 23.59
CA GLY A 403 -2.96 -18.05 22.29
C GLY A 403 -4.47 -17.89 22.09
N ASP A 404 -5.26 -17.93 23.16
CA ASP A 404 -6.71 -17.78 23.10
C ASP A 404 -7.10 -16.32 23.24
N ILE A 405 -7.26 -15.68 22.06
CA ILE A 405 -7.61 -14.27 21.93
C ILE A 405 -8.82 -14.17 21.02
N HIS A 406 -9.96 -13.80 21.55
CA HIS A 406 -11.20 -13.66 20.79
C HIS A 406 -12.14 -12.62 21.41
N GLU A 407 -13.06 -12.09 20.61
CA GLU A 407 -14.11 -11.22 21.12
C GLU A 407 -15.10 -12.03 21.97
N MET A 408 -15.39 -11.54 23.17
CA MET A 408 -16.39 -12.13 24.03
C MET A 408 -17.77 -11.85 23.46
N GLU A 409 -18.59 -12.88 23.34
CA GLU A 409 -19.98 -12.69 22.90
C GLU A 409 -20.79 -12.02 24.01
N ASP A 410 -21.50 -10.95 23.65
CA ASP A 410 -22.52 -10.39 24.53
C ASP A 410 -23.55 -11.49 24.83
N MET A 411 -23.62 -11.91 26.09
CA MET A 411 -24.68 -12.81 26.53
C MET A 411 -26.00 -12.03 26.69
N PHE A 412 -26.53 -11.49 25.57
CA PHE A 412 -27.85 -10.91 25.52
C PHE A 412 -28.71 -11.56 24.45
#